data_1ea6d1491b2f89deb16080ffab28c6a9
#
_entry.id   1ea6d1491b2f89deb16080ffab28c6a9
#
_cell.length_a   1.000
_cell.length_b   1.000
_cell.length_c   1.000
_cell.angle_alpha   90.00
_cell.angle_beta   90.00
_cell.angle_gamma   90.00
#
_symmetry.space_group_name_H-M   'P 1'
#
loop_
_entity.id
_entity.type
_entity.pdbx_description
1 polymer ?
#
loop_
_entity_poly.entity_id
_entity_poly.type
_entity_poly.pdbx_seq_one_letter_code
_entity_poly.pdbx_strand_id
1 'polypeptide(L)'
;NMGKIPLTNAELIKALLLKSDDKFEDNSKFEIATEWDFIEYSLQNDEFWYFLNYDDDKSTRIEFIFEFIIDKYIKEYEITNLNKSIDSYYTFHVFNEVLTTNKKDGDAIWKDVKSYFRTFNEWFENRELFHKIGFLISENKSIISTLIYKSKNSAKSEFKSFLDLKIKDKLKKEYKDKNIDALEFENSKEAIKQTLLLFNIQTLLNNEKSNMRFQFDRFKKENWDIEHIRSQNDKKPIKKADKKDWLDDIESLNLEALINIDKEDIIEDKQSEAFNTLYETIEKEFGEDKVFDKASISNLALLDAGTNRSYKNAFFPI
;
A
#
# COMPACT_ATOMS: atom_id res chain seq x y z
N ASN A 1 17.52 -35.74 19.18
CA ASN A 1 16.16 -35.48 18.65
C ASN A 1 16.24 -34.33 17.67
N MET A 2 16.47 -34.65 16.39
CA MET A 2 16.11 -33.69 15.33
C MET A 2 14.57 -33.60 15.36
N GLY A 3 14.06 -32.49 15.87
CA GLY A 3 12.63 -32.24 15.88
C GLY A 3 12.10 -32.31 14.44
N LYS A 4 11.11 -33.15 14.18
CA LYS A 4 10.42 -33.18 12.90
C LYS A 4 9.77 -31.82 12.74
N ILE A 5 10.14 -31.08 11.68
CA ILE A 5 9.43 -29.85 11.29
C ILE A 5 8.03 -30.26 10.88
N PRO A 6 6.95 -29.76 11.50
CA PRO A 6 5.60 -30.08 11.10
C PRO A 6 5.33 -29.60 9.68
N LEU A 7 4.61 -30.39 8.90
CA LEU A 7 4.18 -29.98 7.54
C LEU A 7 3.22 -28.79 7.62
N THR A 8 3.31 -27.91 6.65
CA THR A 8 2.38 -26.77 6.50
C THR A 8 1.04 -27.24 5.92
N ASN A 9 -0.01 -26.40 6.04
CA ASN A 9 -1.27 -26.66 5.36
C ASN A 9 -1.07 -26.81 3.84
N ALA A 10 -0.21 -26.00 3.24
CA ALA A 10 0.09 -26.04 1.83
C ALA A 10 0.71 -27.39 1.40
N GLU A 11 1.70 -27.89 2.15
CA GLU A 11 2.34 -29.18 1.86
C GLU A 11 1.35 -30.34 1.98
N LEU A 12 0.48 -30.30 3.00
CA LEU A 12 -0.55 -31.32 3.18
C LEU A 12 -1.59 -31.28 2.05
N ILE A 13 -2.00 -30.08 1.61
CA ILE A 13 -2.94 -29.89 0.49
C ILE A 13 -2.28 -30.33 -0.83
N LYS A 14 -1.01 -29.99 -1.06
CA LYS A 14 -0.26 -30.46 -2.24
C LYS A 14 -0.25 -31.98 -2.29
N ALA A 15 0.09 -32.63 -1.17
CA ALA A 15 0.10 -34.08 -1.07
C ALA A 15 -1.30 -34.69 -1.27
N LEU A 16 -2.35 -34.07 -0.73
CA LEU A 16 -3.72 -34.46 -0.88
C LEU A 16 -4.16 -34.45 -2.37
N LEU A 17 -3.89 -33.36 -3.07
CA LEU A 17 -4.23 -33.19 -4.49
C LEU A 17 -3.46 -34.16 -5.39
N LEU A 18 -2.17 -34.38 -5.13
CA LEU A 18 -1.35 -35.31 -5.92
C LEU A 18 -1.65 -36.77 -5.64
N LYS A 19 -2.23 -37.10 -4.48
CA LYS A 19 -2.59 -38.48 -4.09
C LYS A 19 -4.00 -38.86 -4.50
N SER A 20 -4.88 -37.90 -4.74
CA SER A 20 -6.34 -38.09 -4.71
C SER A 20 -6.96 -38.91 -5.80
N ASP A 21 -6.19 -39.40 -6.81
CA ASP A 21 -6.80 -40.35 -7.78
C ASP A 21 -5.78 -41.27 -8.44
N ASP A 22 -6.03 -42.56 -8.34
CA ASP A 22 -5.47 -43.59 -9.27
C ASP A 22 -5.99 -43.41 -10.71
N LYS A 23 -6.94 -42.49 -10.93
CA LYS A 23 -7.51 -42.10 -12.22
C LYS A 23 -6.80 -40.92 -12.88
N PHE A 24 -5.94 -40.20 -12.15
CA PHE A 24 -5.08 -39.17 -12.76
C PHE A 24 -4.05 -39.87 -13.66
N GLU A 25 -4.09 -39.56 -14.95
CA GLU A 25 -2.94 -39.79 -15.80
C GLU A 25 -1.70 -39.10 -15.19
N ASP A 26 -0.54 -39.74 -15.22
CA ASP A 26 0.71 -39.18 -14.66
C ASP A 26 1.00 -37.73 -15.15
N ASN A 27 0.52 -37.40 -16.34
CA ASN A 27 0.61 -36.06 -16.92
C ASN A 27 -0.14 -34.99 -16.09
N SER A 28 -1.30 -35.30 -15.53
CA SER A 28 -2.12 -34.37 -14.75
C SER A 28 -1.45 -34.03 -13.41
N LYS A 29 -0.82 -35.01 -12.74
CA LYS A 29 -0.06 -34.76 -11.50
C LYS A 29 1.17 -33.90 -11.72
N PHE A 30 1.86 -34.12 -12.84
CA PHE A 30 3.01 -33.32 -13.23
C PHE A 30 2.60 -31.87 -13.56
N GLU A 31 1.46 -31.69 -14.22
CA GLU A 31 0.91 -30.38 -14.54
C GLU A 31 0.59 -29.61 -13.26
N ILE A 32 -0.15 -30.23 -12.31
CA ILE A 32 -0.45 -29.62 -11.01
C ILE A 32 0.82 -29.22 -10.27
N ALA A 33 1.84 -30.09 -10.22
CA ALA A 33 3.09 -29.79 -9.54
C ALA A 33 3.82 -28.59 -10.17
N THR A 34 3.89 -28.55 -11.49
CA THR A 34 4.54 -27.45 -12.24
C THR A 34 3.80 -26.13 -12.07
N GLU A 35 2.48 -26.14 -12.19
CA GLU A 35 1.64 -24.95 -12.00
C GLU A 35 1.68 -24.46 -10.54
N TRP A 36 1.77 -25.37 -9.57
CA TRP A 36 1.95 -25.02 -8.15
C TRP A 36 3.23 -24.25 -7.94
N ASP A 37 4.35 -24.78 -8.45
CA ASP A 37 5.66 -24.15 -8.31
C ASP A 37 5.68 -22.79 -8.99
N PHE A 38 5.01 -22.61 -10.12
CA PHE A 38 4.82 -21.33 -10.79
C PHE A 38 4.02 -20.35 -9.94
N ILE A 39 2.93 -20.77 -9.31
CA ILE A 39 2.11 -19.91 -8.43
C ILE A 39 2.93 -19.49 -7.22
N GLU A 40 3.62 -20.44 -6.55
CA GLU A 40 4.49 -20.14 -5.40
C GLU A 40 5.59 -19.14 -5.80
N TYR A 41 6.27 -19.37 -6.91
CA TYR A 41 7.30 -18.47 -7.41
C TYR A 41 6.75 -17.07 -7.68
N SER A 42 5.57 -16.97 -8.30
CA SER A 42 4.93 -15.68 -8.58
C SER A 42 4.59 -14.92 -7.29
N LEU A 43 4.10 -15.63 -6.29
CA LEU A 43 3.79 -15.04 -4.98
C LEU A 43 5.04 -14.67 -4.17
N GLN A 44 6.23 -15.18 -4.51
CA GLN A 44 7.50 -14.73 -3.92
C GLN A 44 7.94 -13.34 -4.42
N ASN A 45 7.38 -12.84 -5.51
CA ASN A 45 7.56 -11.45 -5.92
C ASN A 45 6.98 -10.52 -4.86
N ASP A 46 7.81 -9.72 -4.22
CA ASP A 46 7.42 -8.83 -3.13
C ASP A 46 6.43 -7.75 -3.58
N GLU A 47 6.56 -7.19 -4.78
CA GLU A 47 5.59 -6.23 -5.32
C GLU A 47 4.20 -6.85 -5.44
N PHE A 48 4.12 -8.10 -5.92
CA PHE A 48 2.86 -8.84 -6.02
C PHE A 48 2.33 -9.23 -4.64
N TRP A 49 3.20 -9.74 -3.76
CA TRP A 49 2.80 -10.15 -2.42
C TRP A 49 2.24 -9.00 -1.60
N TYR A 50 2.99 -7.92 -1.47
CA TYR A 50 2.57 -6.77 -0.68
C TYR A 50 1.48 -5.93 -1.34
N PHE A 51 1.26 -6.08 -2.63
CA PHE A 51 0.03 -5.59 -3.24
C PHE A 51 -1.20 -6.28 -2.64
N LEU A 52 -1.17 -7.60 -2.45
CA LEU A 52 -2.31 -8.39 -1.96
C LEU A 52 -2.36 -8.50 -0.43
N ASN A 53 -1.22 -8.61 0.22
CA ASN A 53 -1.14 -8.94 1.63
C ASN A 53 -0.36 -7.90 2.44
N TYR A 54 -0.63 -7.85 3.75
CA TYR A 54 0.03 -6.94 4.68
C TYR A 54 1.06 -7.66 5.56
N ASP A 55 0.88 -8.96 5.82
CA ASP A 55 1.67 -9.71 6.79
C ASP A 55 2.56 -10.74 6.10
N ASP A 56 3.76 -10.94 6.68
CA ASP A 56 4.74 -11.95 6.24
C ASP A 56 4.61 -13.28 7.03
N ASP A 57 3.59 -13.41 7.87
CA ASP A 57 3.43 -14.51 8.85
C ASP A 57 3.12 -15.89 8.25
N LYS A 58 3.06 -16.00 6.92
CA LYS A 58 2.74 -17.28 6.26
C LYS A 58 3.99 -18.05 5.91
N SER A 59 4.05 -19.30 6.36
CA SER A 59 5.12 -20.24 6.02
C SER A 59 5.20 -20.52 4.50
N THR A 60 4.05 -20.45 3.82
CA THR A 60 3.94 -20.56 2.36
C THR A 60 2.92 -19.57 1.84
N ARG A 61 3.28 -18.81 0.79
CA ARG A 61 2.43 -17.71 0.31
C ARG A 61 1.18 -18.19 -0.45
N ILE A 62 1.15 -19.41 -0.98
CA ILE A 62 -0.04 -19.99 -1.62
C ILE A 62 -1.21 -20.19 -0.63
N GLU A 63 -0.93 -20.34 0.66
CA GLU A 63 -1.97 -20.43 1.69
C GLU A 63 -2.90 -19.22 1.71
N PHE A 64 -2.42 -18.05 1.27
CA PHE A 64 -3.26 -16.88 1.09
C PHE A 64 -4.42 -17.12 0.10
N ILE A 65 -4.16 -17.84 -0.99
CA ILE A 65 -5.20 -18.22 -1.96
C ILE A 65 -6.20 -19.18 -1.32
N PHE A 66 -5.69 -20.12 -0.56
CA PHE A 66 -6.54 -21.15 0.09
C PHE A 66 -7.52 -20.53 1.08
N GLU A 67 -7.15 -19.47 1.80
CA GLU A 67 -8.05 -18.79 2.72
C GLU A 67 -9.34 -18.31 2.05
N PHE A 68 -9.27 -17.76 0.84
CA PHE A 68 -10.46 -17.33 0.11
C PHE A 68 -11.26 -18.51 -0.44
N ILE A 69 -10.61 -19.62 -0.79
CA ILE A 69 -11.26 -20.82 -1.28
C ILE A 69 -12.02 -21.51 -0.15
N ILE A 70 -11.42 -21.65 1.04
CA ILE A 70 -12.10 -22.28 2.17
C ILE A 70 -13.30 -21.49 2.64
N ASP A 71 -13.25 -20.16 2.63
CA ASP A 71 -14.41 -19.30 2.94
C ASP A 71 -15.58 -19.55 2.00
N LYS A 72 -15.28 -19.83 0.71
CA LYS A 72 -16.28 -20.26 -0.27
C LYS A 72 -16.81 -21.65 0.04
N TYR A 73 -15.92 -22.62 0.27
CA TYR A 73 -16.30 -24.03 0.49
C TYR A 73 -17.11 -24.23 1.75
N ILE A 74 -16.75 -23.55 2.83
CA ILE A 74 -17.49 -23.59 4.10
C ILE A 74 -18.95 -23.16 3.89
N LYS A 75 -19.18 -22.10 3.12
CA LYS A 75 -20.53 -21.59 2.83
C LYS A 75 -21.27 -22.49 1.83
N GLU A 76 -20.60 -22.92 0.76
CA GLU A 76 -21.20 -23.70 -0.32
C GLU A 76 -21.58 -25.10 0.12
N TYR A 77 -20.79 -25.71 1.01
CA TYR A 77 -20.96 -27.10 1.45
C TYR A 77 -21.39 -27.22 2.92
N GLU A 78 -21.73 -26.11 3.57
CA GLU A 78 -22.23 -26.04 4.94
C GLU A 78 -21.33 -26.78 5.95
N ILE A 79 -20.00 -26.59 5.85
CA ILE A 79 -19.03 -27.26 6.72
C ILE A 79 -19.05 -26.57 8.09
N THR A 80 -19.60 -27.24 9.11
CA THR A 80 -19.79 -26.69 10.46
C THR A 80 -19.02 -27.44 11.55
N ASN A 81 -18.46 -28.60 11.23
CA ASN A 81 -17.78 -29.51 12.16
C ASN A 81 -16.31 -29.15 12.44
N LEU A 82 -15.76 -28.13 11.76
CA LEU A 82 -14.38 -27.68 11.90
C LEU A 82 -14.32 -26.32 12.63
N ASN A 83 -13.28 -26.12 13.45
CA ASN A 83 -13.11 -24.90 14.22
C ASN A 83 -11.74 -24.26 13.95
N LYS A 84 -11.74 -23.12 13.27
CA LYS A 84 -10.55 -22.37 12.87
C LYS A 84 -9.70 -21.91 14.06
N SER A 85 -10.29 -21.65 15.21
CA SER A 85 -9.59 -21.05 16.36
C SER A 85 -8.72 -22.03 17.14
N ILE A 86 -8.92 -23.32 16.97
CA ILE A 86 -8.22 -24.36 17.73
C ILE A 86 -7.45 -25.38 16.85
N ASP A 87 -7.71 -25.36 15.55
CA ASP A 87 -7.13 -26.31 14.60
C ASP A 87 -6.09 -25.63 13.71
N SER A 88 -4.81 -25.91 13.93
CA SER A 88 -3.69 -25.41 13.12
C SER A 88 -3.72 -25.92 11.68
N TYR A 89 -4.39 -27.04 11.41
CA TYR A 89 -4.57 -27.63 10.09
C TYR A 89 -5.97 -27.41 9.51
N TYR A 90 -6.66 -26.38 9.99
CA TYR A 90 -8.01 -26.07 9.59
C TYR A 90 -8.19 -25.97 8.07
N THR A 91 -7.28 -25.27 7.40
CA THR A 91 -7.33 -25.11 5.95
C THR A 91 -7.23 -26.47 5.24
N PHE A 92 -6.27 -27.30 5.63
CA PHE A 92 -6.14 -28.67 5.11
C PHE A 92 -7.40 -29.50 5.37
N HIS A 93 -7.97 -29.46 6.57
CA HIS A 93 -9.15 -30.26 6.91
C HIS A 93 -10.38 -29.85 6.08
N VAL A 94 -10.56 -28.57 5.76
CA VAL A 94 -11.63 -28.13 4.85
C VAL A 94 -11.45 -28.74 3.44
N PHE A 95 -10.24 -28.66 2.88
CA PHE A 95 -9.96 -29.28 1.58
C PHE A 95 -10.16 -30.80 1.59
N ASN A 96 -9.70 -31.46 2.64
CA ASN A 96 -9.87 -32.90 2.82
C ASN A 96 -11.34 -33.29 2.93
N GLU A 97 -12.16 -32.56 3.69
CA GLU A 97 -13.59 -32.77 3.82
C GLU A 97 -14.29 -32.70 2.46
N VAL A 98 -14.00 -31.62 1.70
CA VAL A 98 -14.58 -31.39 0.36
C VAL A 98 -14.24 -32.55 -0.61
N LEU A 99 -13.01 -33.05 -0.57
CA LEU A 99 -12.54 -34.13 -1.42
C LEU A 99 -13.12 -35.50 -0.99
N THR A 100 -13.03 -35.84 0.30
CA THR A 100 -13.45 -37.14 0.82
C THR A 100 -14.96 -37.35 0.82
N THR A 101 -15.73 -36.25 0.92
CA THR A 101 -17.19 -36.29 0.79
C THR A 101 -17.67 -36.19 -0.67
N ASN A 102 -16.75 -36.24 -1.64
CA ASN A 102 -17.03 -36.15 -3.09
C ASN A 102 -17.82 -34.90 -3.50
N LYS A 103 -17.66 -33.80 -2.76
CA LYS A 103 -18.22 -32.50 -3.14
C LYS A 103 -17.51 -31.91 -4.37
N LYS A 104 -16.19 -32.10 -4.42
CA LYS A 104 -15.35 -31.81 -5.58
C LYS A 104 -14.21 -32.83 -5.69
N ASP A 105 -13.81 -33.11 -6.92
CA ASP A 105 -12.57 -33.84 -7.20
C ASP A 105 -11.33 -32.92 -7.14
N GLY A 106 -10.16 -33.54 -7.17
CA GLY A 106 -8.89 -32.79 -7.09
C GLY A 106 -8.68 -31.81 -8.23
N ASP A 107 -9.10 -32.15 -9.46
CA ASP A 107 -9.01 -31.26 -10.62
C ASP A 107 -9.91 -30.03 -10.47
N ALA A 108 -11.12 -30.20 -9.98
CA ALA A 108 -12.03 -29.09 -9.76
C ALA A 108 -11.54 -28.17 -8.64
N ILE A 109 -10.93 -28.73 -7.59
CA ILE A 109 -10.25 -27.95 -6.54
C ILE A 109 -9.08 -27.17 -7.14
N TRP A 110 -8.24 -27.83 -7.93
CA TRP A 110 -7.09 -27.16 -8.56
C TRP A 110 -7.50 -26.07 -9.54
N LYS A 111 -8.57 -26.27 -10.30
CA LYS A 111 -9.17 -25.22 -11.14
C LYS A 111 -9.63 -24.01 -10.32
N ASP A 112 -10.19 -24.21 -9.13
CA ASP A 112 -10.51 -23.10 -8.25
C ASP A 112 -9.23 -22.34 -7.84
N VAL A 113 -8.16 -23.02 -7.40
CA VAL A 113 -6.88 -22.39 -7.06
C VAL A 113 -6.35 -21.53 -8.22
N LYS A 114 -6.28 -22.11 -9.42
CA LYS A 114 -5.86 -21.38 -10.62
C LYS A 114 -6.76 -20.17 -10.92
N SER A 115 -8.06 -20.30 -10.72
CA SER A 115 -9.02 -19.22 -10.95
C SER A 115 -8.80 -18.04 -10.01
N TYR A 116 -8.50 -18.28 -8.74
CA TYR A 116 -8.17 -17.20 -7.78
C TYR A 116 -6.84 -16.56 -8.11
N PHE A 117 -5.81 -17.38 -8.37
CA PHE A 117 -4.51 -16.85 -8.78
C PHE A 117 -4.60 -15.97 -10.04
N ARG A 118 -5.32 -16.42 -11.07
CA ARG A 118 -5.52 -15.61 -12.30
C ARG A 118 -6.22 -14.29 -12.02
N THR A 119 -7.20 -14.28 -11.11
CA THR A 119 -7.87 -13.06 -10.68
C THR A 119 -6.89 -12.08 -10.04
N PHE A 120 -6.04 -12.55 -9.12
CA PHE A 120 -5.03 -11.71 -8.46
C PHE A 120 -3.96 -11.23 -9.44
N ASN A 121 -3.54 -12.10 -10.35
CA ASN A 121 -2.57 -11.73 -11.39
C ASN A 121 -3.15 -10.69 -12.36
N GLU A 122 -4.42 -10.83 -12.79
CA GLU A 122 -5.09 -9.81 -13.61
C GLU A 122 -5.16 -8.46 -12.89
N TRP A 123 -5.45 -8.45 -11.60
CA TRP A 123 -5.44 -7.22 -10.80
C TRP A 123 -4.06 -6.60 -10.71
N PHE A 124 -3.04 -7.42 -10.54
CA PHE A 124 -1.66 -6.96 -10.46
C PHE A 124 -1.15 -6.43 -11.80
N GLU A 125 -1.37 -7.14 -12.90
CA GLU A 125 -0.89 -6.75 -14.22
C GLU A 125 -1.59 -5.52 -14.79
N ASN A 126 -2.88 -5.37 -14.52
CA ASN A 126 -3.64 -4.21 -15.00
C ASN A 126 -3.36 -2.98 -14.14
N ARG A 127 -2.68 -1.97 -14.71
CA ARG A 127 -2.24 -0.77 -14.00
C ARG A 127 -3.36 -0.03 -13.27
N GLU A 128 -4.55 0.08 -13.87
CA GLU A 128 -5.70 0.74 -13.23
C GLU A 128 -6.24 -0.08 -12.06
N LEU A 129 -6.42 -1.40 -12.25
CA LEU A 129 -6.89 -2.30 -11.19
C LEU A 129 -5.89 -2.37 -10.05
N PHE A 130 -4.59 -2.48 -10.35
CA PHE A 130 -3.52 -2.46 -9.36
C PHE A 130 -3.61 -1.25 -8.43
N HIS A 131 -3.73 -0.06 -8.98
CA HIS A 131 -3.79 1.17 -8.19
C HIS A 131 -5.09 1.29 -7.38
N LYS A 132 -6.25 1.05 -8.00
CA LYS A 132 -7.54 1.17 -7.33
C LYS A 132 -7.73 0.11 -6.24
N ILE A 133 -7.39 -1.14 -6.55
CA ILE A 133 -7.49 -2.25 -5.60
C ILE A 133 -6.45 -2.09 -4.50
N GLY A 134 -5.19 -1.78 -4.85
CA GLY A 134 -4.13 -1.53 -3.88
C GLY A 134 -4.51 -0.46 -2.87
N PHE A 135 -5.13 0.65 -3.29
CA PHE A 135 -5.67 1.66 -2.39
C PHE A 135 -6.73 1.10 -1.44
N LEU A 136 -7.68 0.31 -1.96
CA LEU A 136 -8.76 -0.25 -1.17
C LEU A 136 -8.29 -1.25 -0.11
N ILE A 137 -7.27 -2.04 -0.43
CA ILE A 137 -6.73 -3.08 0.46
C ILE A 137 -5.50 -2.63 1.25
N SER A 138 -5.04 -1.37 1.09
CA SER A 138 -3.81 -0.88 1.71
C SER A 138 -3.80 -1.03 3.23
N GLU A 139 -4.97 -0.97 3.87
CA GLU A 139 -5.12 -1.07 5.33
C GLU A 139 -6.09 -2.15 5.78
N ASN A 140 -6.95 -2.64 4.90
CA ASN A 140 -7.98 -3.60 5.25
C ASN A 140 -8.17 -4.67 4.18
N LYS A 141 -7.74 -5.89 4.48
CA LYS A 141 -7.91 -7.06 3.61
C LYS A 141 -9.35 -7.57 3.53
N SER A 142 -10.23 -7.22 4.48
CA SER A 142 -11.57 -7.79 4.54
C SER A 142 -12.41 -7.55 3.30
N ILE A 143 -12.07 -6.53 2.51
CA ILE A 143 -12.75 -6.22 1.24
C ILE A 143 -12.39 -7.19 0.11
N ILE A 144 -11.27 -7.94 0.19
CA ILE A 144 -10.76 -8.77 -0.92
C ILE A 144 -11.80 -9.80 -1.37
N SER A 145 -12.46 -10.49 -0.45
CA SER A 145 -13.53 -11.47 -0.79
C SER A 145 -14.66 -10.82 -1.59
N THR A 146 -15.04 -9.58 -1.23
CA THR A 146 -16.05 -8.81 -1.97
C THR A 146 -15.57 -8.43 -3.36
N LEU A 147 -14.29 -8.02 -3.48
CA LEU A 147 -13.68 -7.68 -4.76
C LEU A 147 -13.59 -8.90 -5.68
N ILE A 148 -13.19 -10.07 -5.15
CA ILE A 148 -13.16 -11.33 -5.91
C ILE A 148 -14.55 -11.66 -6.44
N TYR A 149 -15.56 -11.65 -5.55
CA TYR A 149 -16.92 -11.95 -5.94
C TYR A 149 -17.41 -11.01 -7.06
N LYS A 150 -17.21 -9.70 -6.90
CA LYS A 150 -17.65 -8.71 -7.89
C LYS A 150 -16.88 -8.83 -9.20
N SER A 151 -15.56 -9.03 -9.14
CA SER A 151 -14.71 -9.22 -10.32
C SER A 151 -15.13 -10.43 -11.17
N LYS A 152 -15.52 -11.55 -10.52
CA LYS A 152 -15.94 -12.77 -11.21
C LYS A 152 -17.38 -12.74 -11.74
N ASN A 153 -18.25 -11.89 -11.16
CA ASN A 153 -19.71 -11.92 -11.43
C ASN A 153 -20.22 -10.63 -12.10
N SER A 154 -19.35 -9.79 -12.67
CA SER A 154 -19.76 -8.60 -13.41
C SER A 154 -18.86 -8.33 -14.62
N ALA A 155 -19.36 -7.52 -15.55
CA ALA A 155 -18.54 -7.03 -16.65
C ALA A 155 -17.37 -6.18 -16.15
N LYS A 156 -16.25 -6.14 -16.90
CA LYS A 156 -15.05 -5.37 -16.52
C LYS A 156 -15.34 -3.89 -16.27
N SER A 157 -16.20 -3.26 -17.05
CA SER A 157 -16.62 -1.87 -16.86
C SER A 157 -17.40 -1.67 -15.55
N GLU A 158 -18.31 -2.59 -15.23
CA GLU A 158 -19.06 -2.56 -13.97
C GLU A 158 -18.16 -2.76 -12.76
N PHE A 159 -17.15 -3.64 -12.87
CA PHE A 159 -16.18 -3.84 -11.80
C PHE A 159 -15.35 -2.57 -11.55
N LYS A 160 -14.90 -1.88 -12.60
CA LYS A 160 -14.21 -0.59 -12.47
C LYS A 160 -15.07 0.46 -11.78
N SER A 161 -16.33 0.61 -12.21
CA SER A 161 -17.27 1.53 -11.57
C SER A 161 -17.54 1.18 -10.11
N PHE A 162 -17.58 -0.11 -9.79
CA PHE A 162 -17.69 -0.58 -8.40
C PHE A 162 -16.47 -0.19 -7.56
N LEU A 163 -15.25 -0.31 -8.10
CA LEU A 163 -14.03 0.14 -7.41
C LEU A 163 -14.07 1.64 -7.11
N ASP A 164 -14.49 2.46 -8.09
CA ASP A 164 -14.62 3.90 -7.89
C ASP A 164 -15.64 4.26 -6.80
N LEU A 165 -16.75 3.53 -6.77
CA LEU A 165 -17.75 3.69 -5.70
C LEU A 165 -17.14 3.32 -4.33
N LYS A 166 -16.42 2.21 -4.24
CA LYS A 166 -15.79 1.77 -2.97
C LYS A 166 -14.71 2.73 -2.49
N ILE A 167 -13.95 3.35 -3.39
CA ILE A 167 -12.99 4.41 -3.07
C ILE A 167 -13.71 5.62 -2.48
N LYS A 168 -14.80 6.06 -3.11
CA LYS A 168 -15.63 7.16 -2.60
C LYS A 168 -16.22 6.85 -1.22
N ASP A 169 -16.76 5.64 -1.05
CA ASP A 169 -17.34 5.19 0.23
C ASP A 169 -16.28 5.20 1.34
N LYS A 170 -15.06 4.71 1.04
CA LYS A 170 -13.94 4.70 1.99
C LYS A 170 -13.59 6.12 2.44
N LEU A 171 -13.38 7.06 1.52
CA LEU A 171 -13.06 8.44 1.85
C LEU A 171 -14.20 9.13 2.60
N LYS A 172 -15.44 8.95 2.17
CA LYS A 172 -16.60 9.53 2.84
C LYS A 172 -16.69 9.08 4.28
N LYS A 173 -16.41 7.82 4.57
CA LYS A 173 -16.36 7.29 5.94
C LYS A 173 -15.26 7.96 6.77
N GLU A 174 -14.06 8.16 6.19
CA GLU A 174 -12.95 8.81 6.89
C GLU A 174 -13.21 10.30 7.14
N TYR A 175 -13.88 10.98 6.21
CA TYR A 175 -14.18 12.42 6.34
C TYR A 175 -15.25 12.71 7.37
N LYS A 176 -16.06 11.72 7.79
CA LYS A 176 -17.13 11.92 8.80
C LYS A 176 -18.01 13.13 8.48
N ASP A 177 -18.44 13.23 7.21
CA ASP A 177 -19.23 14.31 6.65
C ASP A 177 -18.54 15.70 6.59
N LYS A 178 -17.25 15.80 6.90
CA LYS A 178 -16.47 17.02 6.65
C LYS A 178 -16.15 17.16 5.17
N ASN A 179 -15.96 18.40 4.72
CA ASN A 179 -15.36 18.67 3.43
C ASN A 179 -13.83 18.51 3.52
N ILE A 180 -13.16 18.23 2.38
CA ILE A 180 -11.69 18.11 2.30
C ILE A 180 -10.98 19.37 2.84
N ASP A 181 -11.53 20.55 2.55
CA ASP A 181 -10.99 21.84 3.00
C ASP A 181 -11.13 22.06 4.52
N ALA A 182 -11.98 21.25 5.18
CA ALA A 182 -12.19 21.29 6.63
C ALA A 182 -11.39 20.23 7.39
N LEU A 183 -10.49 19.50 6.70
CA LEU A 183 -9.61 18.52 7.32
C LEU A 183 -8.42 19.24 7.98
N GLU A 184 -8.32 19.14 9.28
CA GLU A 184 -7.24 19.68 10.09
C GLU A 184 -6.27 18.56 10.50
N PHE A 185 -4.97 18.82 10.39
CA PHE A 185 -3.92 17.83 10.67
C PHE A 185 -4.09 17.15 12.04
N GLU A 186 -4.38 17.90 13.08
CA GLU A 186 -4.48 17.37 14.46
C GLU A 186 -5.68 16.44 14.65
N ASN A 187 -6.82 16.72 14.00
CA ASN A 187 -8.09 16.07 14.25
C ASN A 187 -8.55 15.11 13.14
N SER A 188 -7.85 15.10 11.99
CA SER A 188 -8.26 14.38 10.79
C SER A 188 -7.11 13.58 10.14
N LYS A 189 -6.11 13.18 10.94
CA LYS A 189 -4.85 12.59 10.45
C LYS A 189 -5.09 11.39 9.51
N GLU A 190 -6.01 10.51 9.85
CA GLU A 190 -6.32 9.34 9.02
C GLU A 190 -6.98 9.73 7.69
N ALA A 191 -7.96 10.63 7.72
CA ALA A 191 -8.62 11.13 6.52
C ALA A 191 -7.61 11.83 5.59
N ILE A 192 -6.69 12.63 6.15
CA ILE A 192 -5.61 13.28 5.40
C ILE A 192 -4.67 12.24 4.78
N LYS A 193 -4.23 11.25 5.56
CA LYS A 193 -3.35 10.16 5.06
C LYS A 193 -3.98 9.44 3.87
N GLN A 194 -5.26 9.06 3.99
CA GLN A 194 -5.98 8.40 2.90
C GLN A 194 -6.14 9.30 1.67
N THR A 195 -6.37 10.58 1.88
CA THR A 195 -6.48 11.56 0.78
C THR A 195 -5.16 11.72 0.04
N LEU A 196 -4.06 11.91 0.78
CA LEU A 196 -2.72 12.05 0.20
C LEU A 196 -2.27 10.76 -0.50
N LEU A 197 -2.57 9.59 0.07
CA LEU A 197 -2.31 8.32 -0.59
C LEU A 197 -3.06 8.22 -1.93
N LEU A 198 -4.37 8.55 -1.93
CA LEU A 198 -5.14 8.54 -3.16
C LEU A 198 -4.64 9.59 -4.17
N PHE A 199 -4.24 10.77 -3.71
CA PHE A 199 -3.66 11.81 -4.55
C PHE A 199 -2.39 11.33 -5.24
N ASN A 200 -1.47 10.70 -4.52
CA ASN A 200 -0.25 10.13 -5.08
C ASN A 200 -0.57 9.05 -6.13
N ILE A 201 -1.49 8.15 -5.82
CA ILE A 201 -1.95 7.09 -6.74
C ILE A 201 -2.59 7.71 -8.00
N GLN A 202 -3.47 8.69 -7.83
CA GLN A 202 -4.18 9.31 -8.94
C GLN A 202 -3.24 10.12 -9.85
N THR A 203 -2.24 10.77 -9.26
CA THR A 203 -1.18 11.47 -10.00
C THR A 203 -0.42 10.51 -10.92
N LEU A 204 -0.08 9.33 -10.41
CA LEU A 204 0.54 8.29 -11.23
C LEU A 204 -0.41 7.82 -12.34
N LEU A 205 -1.67 7.55 -12.03
CA LEU A 205 -2.65 7.09 -13.02
C LEU A 205 -2.91 8.10 -14.13
N ASN A 206 -2.97 9.40 -13.81
CA ASN A 206 -3.20 10.47 -14.77
C ASN A 206 -2.00 10.72 -15.69
N ASN A 207 -0.82 10.26 -15.32
CA ASN A 207 0.36 10.35 -16.18
C ASN A 207 0.38 9.16 -17.17
N GLU A 208 -0.34 9.31 -18.28
CA GLU A 208 -0.45 8.29 -19.34
C GLU A 208 0.88 8.01 -20.05
N LYS A 209 1.85 8.94 -19.97
CA LYS A 209 3.19 8.78 -20.59
C LYS A 209 4.12 7.93 -19.75
N SER A 210 3.76 7.62 -18.52
CA SER A 210 4.57 6.85 -17.57
C SER A 210 3.88 5.53 -17.22
N ASN A 211 4.67 4.45 -17.19
CA ASN A 211 4.24 3.16 -16.68
C ASN A 211 4.54 2.98 -15.18
N MET A 212 4.89 4.05 -14.49
CA MET A 212 5.17 4.00 -13.05
C MET A 212 3.97 3.48 -12.28
N ARG A 213 4.25 2.69 -11.26
CA ARG A 213 3.27 2.13 -10.33
C ARG A 213 3.56 2.64 -8.92
N PHE A 214 2.52 2.77 -8.10
CA PHE A 214 2.68 3.07 -6.70
C PHE A 214 3.33 1.87 -5.99
N GLN A 215 4.33 2.13 -5.15
CA GLN A 215 5.10 1.10 -4.46
C GLN A 215 4.38 0.64 -3.19
N PHE A 216 3.34 -0.19 -3.33
CA PHE A 216 2.59 -0.71 -2.19
C PHE A 216 3.44 -1.57 -1.25
N ASP A 217 4.47 -2.24 -1.76
CA ASP A 217 5.45 -2.99 -0.97
C ASP A 217 6.19 -2.07 0.00
N ARG A 218 6.72 -0.95 -0.49
CA ARG A 218 7.38 0.04 0.37
C ARG A 218 6.38 0.72 1.30
N PHE A 219 5.20 1.08 0.81
CA PHE A 219 4.15 1.69 1.63
C PHE A 219 3.76 0.82 2.84
N LYS A 220 3.75 -0.51 2.67
CA LYS A 220 3.41 -1.46 3.72
C LYS A 220 4.58 -1.85 4.63
N LYS A 221 5.80 -1.88 4.10
CA LYS A 221 7.02 -2.22 4.86
C LYS A 221 7.60 -1.05 5.64
N GLU A 222 7.45 0.15 5.11
CA GLU A 222 8.03 1.36 5.67
C GLU A 222 6.95 2.19 6.37
N ASN A 223 7.35 2.93 7.40
CA ASN A 223 6.44 3.89 8.02
C ASN A 223 6.35 5.13 7.12
N TRP A 224 5.16 5.43 6.65
CA TRP A 224 4.86 6.64 5.90
C TRP A 224 4.10 7.61 6.79
N ASP A 225 4.64 8.82 6.91
CA ASP A 225 4.10 9.89 7.74
C ASP A 225 3.64 11.09 6.90
N ILE A 226 2.73 11.86 7.48
CA ILE A 226 2.29 13.12 6.91
C ILE A 226 3.27 14.19 7.36
N GLU A 227 3.83 14.91 6.40
CA GLU A 227 4.77 16.00 6.63
C GLU A 227 4.27 17.30 6.06
N HIS A 228 4.63 18.41 6.71
CA HIS A 228 4.34 19.73 6.22
C HIS A 228 5.35 20.11 5.14
N ILE A 229 4.86 20.50 3.96
CA ILE A 229 5.69 21.03 2.87
C ILE A 229 6.36 22.32 3.32
N ARG A 230 5.58 23.18 3.97
CA ARG A 230 6.12 24.35 4.71
C ARG A 230 6.02 24.09 6.19
N SER A 231 7.13 24.32 6.91
CA SER A 231 7.15 24.18 8.37
C SER A 231 6.11 25.10 9.03
N GLN A 232 5.37 24.55 9.99
CA GLN A 232 4.47 25.36 10.83
C GLN A 232 5.23 26.32 11.75
N ASN A 233 6.46 25.96 12.13
CA ASN A 233 7.32 26.68 13.05
C ASN A 233 8.54 27.25 12.34
N ASP A 234 8.33 28.14 11.37
CA ASP A 234 9.41 28.92 10.77
C ASP A 234 9.94 29.92 11.80
N LYS A 235 10.73 29.40 12.75
CA LYS A 235 11.48 30.27 13.66
C LYS A 235 12.70 30.75 12.93
N LYS A 236 12.82 32.08 12.89
CA LYS A 236 14.03 32.74 12.38
C LYS A 236 15.28 32.04 12.94
N PRO A 237 16.19 31.57 12.09
CA PRO A 237 17.42 30.96 12.54
C PRO A 237 18.22 31.88 13.45
N ILE A 238 18.58 31.39 14.63
CA ILE A 238 19.35 32.20 15.62
C ILE A 238 20.79 31.68 15.68
N LYS A 239 21.00 30.36 15.64
CA LYS A 239 22.33 29.77 15.74
C LYS A 239 23.06 29.83 14.40
N LYS A 240 24.39 29.95 14.46
CA LYS A 240 25.23 29.99 13.26
C LYS A 240 25.03 28.83 12.31
N ALA A 241 24.91 27.61 12.85
CA ALA A 241 24.65 26.39 12.05
C ALA A 241 23.30 26.48 11.33
N ASP A 242 22.23 26.85 12.04
CA ASP A 242 20.89 26.98 11.49
C ASP A 242 20.80 28.10 10.43
N LYS A 243 21.54 29.21 10.62
CA LYS A 243 21.65 30.32 9.63
C LYS A 243 22.36 29.85 8.37
N LYS A 244 23.42 29.05 8.53
CA LYS A 244 24.17 28.51 7.39
C LYS A 244 23.29 27.54 6.58
N ASP A 245 22.65 26.59 7.24
CA ASP A 245 21.78 25.64 6.58
C ASP A 245 20.64 26.36 5.83
N TRP A 246 20.02 27.37 6.45
CA TRP A 246 19.00 28.21 5.84
C TRP A 246 19.49 29.00 4.62
N LEU A 247 20.71 29.57 4.68
CA LEU A 247 21.32 30.31 3.55
C LEU A 247 21.65 29.35 2.39
N ASP A 248 22.15 28.18 2.68
CA ASP A 248 22.47 27.18 1.66
C ASP A 248 21.19 26.64 0.95
N ASP A 249 20.09 26.48 1.69
CA ASP A 249 18.78 26.14 1.13
C ASP A 249 18.27 27.25 0.20
N ILE A 250 18.36 28.51 0.59
CA ILE A 250 17.90 29.66 -0.21
C ILE A 250 18.77 29.89 -1.45
N GLU A 251 20.07 29.63 -1.38
CA GLU A 251 20.95 29.74 -2.54
C GLU A 251 20.51 28.85 -3.70
N SER A 252 19.99 27.71 -3.38
CA SER A 252 19.45 26.74 -4.38
C SER A 252 18.31 27.37 -5.20
N LEU A 253 17.66 28.45 -4.71
CA LEU A 253 16.56 29.14 -5.36
C LEU A 253 16.98 30.17 -6.40
N ASN A 254 18.28 30.49 -6.52
CA ASN A 254 18.82 31.54 -7.43
C ASN A 254 18.12 32.90 -7.32
N LEU A 255 17.78 33.31 -6.10
CA LEU A 255 17.07 34.57 -5.87
C LEU A 255 18.00 35.77 -6.05
N GLU A 256 17.54 36.81 -6.77
CA GLU A 256 18.27 38.03 -6.98
C GLU A 256 18.65 38.73 -5.67
N ALA A 257 17.86 38.56 -4.61
CA ALA A 257 18.11 39.09 -3.26
C ALA A 257 19.42 38.59 -2.62
N LEU A 258 19.99 37.47 -3.12
CA LEU A 258 21.24 36.88 -2.62
C LEU A 258 22.51 37.37 -3.33
N ILE A 259 22.39 38.10 -4.45
CA ILE A 259 23.50 38.42 -5.36
C ILE A 259 24.59 39.29 -4.72
N ASN A 260 24.27 40.02 -3.64
CA ASN A 260 25.19 40.95 -3.00
C ASN A 260 25.45 40.73 -1.50
N ILE A 261 25.20 39.50 -1.01
CA ILE A 261 25.30 39.21 0.42
C ILE A 261 26.52 38.35 0.69
N ASP A 262 27.44 38.83 1.55
CA ASP A 262 28.53 37.99 2.06
C ASP A 262 27.99 37.03 3.14
N LYS A 263 27.90 35.77 2.79
CA LYS A 263 27.35 34.72 3.68
C LYS A 263 28.16 34.57 4.97
N GLU A 264 29.49 34.70 4.90
CA GLU A 264 30.35 34.54 6.06
C GLU A 264 30.10 35.64 7.10
N ASP A 265 29.89 36.90 6.66
CA ASP A 265 29.56 37.98 7.54
C ASP A 265 28.19 37.83 8.23
N ILE A 266 27.23 37.24 7.54
CA ILE A 266 25.92 36.91 8.12
C ILE A 266 26.00 35.77 9.15
N ILE A 267 26.75 34.71 8.81
CA ILE A 267 26.93 33.58 9.69
C ILE A 267 27.69 33.97 10.97
N GLU A 268 28.67 34.87 10.86
CA GLU A 268 29.47 35.33 11.99
C GLU A 268 28.80 36.40 12.86
N ASP A 269 27.55 36.74 12.58
CA ASP A 269 26.77 37.77 13.32
C ASP A 269 27.32 39.21 13.22
N LYS A 270 28.29 39.44 12.33
CA LYS A 270 28.85 40.77 12.08
C LYS A 270 27.88 41.73 11.38
N GLN A 271 26.85 41.13 10.73
CA GLN A 271 25.78 41.88 10.05
C GLN A 271 24.39 41.26 10.40
N SER A 272 24.01 41.29 11.66
CA SER A 272 22.72 40.80 12.11
C SER A 272 21.54 41.52 11.45
N GLU A 273 21.73 42.79 11.10
CA GLU A 273 20.74 43.62 10.40
C GLU A 273 20.57 43.21 8.94
N ALA A 274 21.64 42.80 8.26
CA ALA A 274 21.57 42.24 6.90
C ALA A 274 20.85 40.90 6.84
N PHE A 275 21.12 40.04 7.81
CA PHE A 275 20.36 38.79 7.93
C PHE A 275 18.88 39.02 8.20
N ASN A 276 18.56 39.97 9.09
CA ASN A 276 17.18 40.32 9.38
C ASN A 276 16.45 40.82 8.14
N THR A 277 17.07 41.72 7.40
CA THR A 277 16.51 42.28 6.16
C THR A 277 16.32 41.20 5.09
N LEU A 278 17.32 40.33 4.94
CA LEU A 278 17.20 39.21 4.01
C LEU A 278 16.06 38.23 4.41
N TYR A 279 16.01 37.88 5.69
CA TYR A 279 14.96 36.99 6.21
C TYR A 279 13.57 37.61 5.99
N GLU A 280 13.39 38.87 6.32
CA GLU A 280 12.12 39.61 6.12
C GLU A 280 11.74 39.73 4.64
N THR A 281 12.74 39.91 3.76
CA THR A 281 12.50 39.96 2.31
C THR A 281 12.03 38.61 1.79
N ILE A 282 12.70 37.53 2.19
CA ILE A 282 12.33 36.17 1.83
C ILE A 282 10.96 35.79 2.41
N GLU A 283 10.71 36.11 3.69
CA GLU A 283 9.42 35.93 4.33
C GLU A 283 8.30 36.70 3.62
N LYS A 284 8.57 37.88 3.16
CA LYS A 284 7.60 38.71 2.42
C LYS A 284 7.33 38.16 1.02
N GLU A 285 8.35 37.67 0.36
CA GLU A 285 8.26 37.15 -1.01
C GLU A 285 7.65 35.74 -1.04
N PHE A 286 7.99 34.91 -0.06
CA PHE A 286 7.58 33.48 0.01
C PHE A 286 6.77 33.13 1.27
N GLY A 287 6.76 33.95 2.31
CA GLY A 287 6.16 33.68 3.63
C GLY A 287 4.72 34.14 3.79
N GLU A 288 4.34 35.24 3.19
CA GLU A 288 3.03 35.88 3.36
C GLU A 288 2.17 35.87 2.09
N ASP A 289 1.95 34.71 1.50
CA ASP A 289 0.69 34.56 0.76
C ASP A 289 -0.43 34.39 1.79
N LYS A 290 -1.19 35.46 2.00
CA LYS A 290 -2.37 35.51 2.90
C LYS A 290 -3.47 34.47 2.55
N VAL A 291 -3.24 33.67 1.52
CA VAL A 291 -4.14 32.62 1.00
C VAL A 291 -3.70 31.23 1.45
N PHE A 292 -2.49 31.05 1.99
CA PHE A 292 -1.95 29.75 2.31
C PHE A 292 -2.16 29.41 3.79
N ASP A 293 -3.18 28.62 4.07
CA ASP A 293 -3.38 28.07 5.41
C ASP A 293 -2.35 26.94 5.65
N LYS A 294 -1.37 27.19 6.52
CA LYS A 294 -0.32 26.22 6.89
C LYS A 294 -0.90 24.91 7.46
N ALA A 295 -2.10 24.96 7.99
CA ALA A 295 -2.83 23.78 8.50
C ALA A 295 -3.62 23.05 7.40
N SER A 296 -3.74 23.64 6.22
CA SER A 296 -4.47 23.05 5.09
C SER A 296 -3.80 21.79 4.57
N ILE A 297 -4.61 20.84 4.07
CA ILE A 297 -4.14 19.64 3.39
C ILE A 297 -3.22 19.97 2.18
N SER A 298 -3.37 21.13 1.56
CA SER A 298 -2.50 21.60 0.46
C SER A 298 -1.05 21.80 0.88
N ASN A 299 -0.79 21.99 2.18
CA ASN A 299 0.54 22.09 2.76
C ASN A 299 1.10 20.75 3.25
N LEU A 300 0.46 19.63 2.93
CA LEU A 300 0.82 18.33 3.47
C LEU A 300 1.26 17.38 2.35
N ALA A 301 2.26 16.56 2.63
CA ALA A 301 2.74 15.48 1.79
C ALA A 301 2.77 14.17 2.58
N LEU A 302 2.61 13.06 1.88
CA LEU A 302 2.78 11.73 2.44
C LEU A 302 4.15 11.20 2.00
N LEU A 303 5.07 11.07 2.95
CA LEU A 303 6.47 10.69 2.72
C LEU A 303 6.85 9.45 3.52
N ASP A 304 7.74 8.64 2.98
CA ASP A 304 8.39 7.57 3.74
C ASP A 304 9.37 8.14 4.78
N ALA A 305 9.59 7.41 5.87
CA ALA A 305 10.44 7.86 6.98
C ALA A 305 11.90 8.13 6.56
N GLY A 306 12.39 7.47 5.49
CA GLY A 306 13.74 7.69 4.96
C GLY A 306 13.85 9.04 4.26
N THR A 307 12.91 9.33 3.37
CA THR A 307 12.79 10.60 2.65
C THR A 307 12.58 11.74 3.64
N ASN A 308 11.66 11.59 4.61
CA ASN A 308 11.38 12.58 5.63
C ASN A 308 12.64 12.98 6.44
N ARG A 309 13.42 11.99 6.91
CA ARG A 309 14.66 12.27 7.65
C ARG A 309 15.71 13.00 6.83
N SER A 310 15.71 12.85 5.51
CA SER A 310 16.67 13.53 4.63
C SER A 310 16.34 15.02 4.47
N TYR A 311 15.06 15.38 4.53
CA TYR A 311 14.64 16.78 4.41
C TYR A 311 14.80 17.59 5.71
N LYS A 312 14.79 16.95 6.88
CA LYS A 312 14.89 17.55 8.22
C LYS A 312 14.00 18.78 8.37
N ASN A 313 14.36 19.94 8.46
CA ASN A 313 13.58 21.17 8.47
C ASN A 313 13.98 22.07 7.29
N ALA A 314 14.33 21.47 6.16
CA ALA A 314 14.74 22.23 4.99
C ALA A 314 13.61 23.16 4.52
N PHE A 315 14.00 24.35 4.11
CA PHE A 315 13.09 25.31 3.50
C PHE A 315 12.73 24.79 2.08
N PHE A 316 11.48 24.43 1.87
CA PHE A 316 11.02 24.05 0.54
C PHE A 316 10.49 25.28 -0.20
N PRO A 317 11.14 25.70 -1.28
CA PRO A 317 10.55 26.66 -2.19
C PRO A 317 9.40 25.97 -2.96
N ILE A 318 8.32 26.68 -3.08
CA ILE A 318 7.15 26.24 -3.88
C ILE A 318 7.42 26.51 -5.35
#